data_f4520f1413a0e23ea09d9a7d1d0b18c7
#
_entry.id   f4520f1413a0e23ea09d9a7d1d0b18c7
#
_cell.length_a   1.000
_cell.length_b   1.000
_cell.length_c   1.000
_cell.angle_alpha   90.00
_cell.angle_beta   90.00
_cell.angle_gamma   90.00
#
_symmetry.space_group_name_H-M   'P 1'
#
loop_
_entity.id
_entity.type
_entity.pdbx_description
1 polymer ?
#
loop_
_entity_poly.entity_id
_entity_poly.type
_entity_poly.pdbx_seq_one_letter_code
_entity_poly.pdbx_strand_id
1 'polypeptide(L)'
;MSYEDGMAAINLEMPPRVPRTEYSATGHWELVSEVTGIEVRHDSPPELRSRAGEAFMKAWNFDFAWSTLIGRAEFKETRTTMGHCVYADGGVDFDEERSCPFSEPEDVLAFDPWEAFGPIDKAATTARFEEHYRSACQRHGDMVNMTGVYITCLSGLIDLFGWEMLLLAAGVDPKGFGDLTNRYSSWIGQYYEALAAADVPVVMSHDDIVWTQGPFLPPEWYRRYVFPNYRKLYRPLIDSGKKIMYTSDGNYTEFIDDIAAAGVHGFVLEPMTDMSYIAEKYGRTHAFIGNADTRILLLGGKAEIRAEVERCMAIGKGCPGYFLAVGNHIPPNTPVDNCLYYNEVYEELSRR
;
A
#
# COMPACT_ATOMS: atom_id res chain seq x y z
N MET A 1 1.74 11.93 17.46
CA MET A 1 1.23 12.31 16.14
C MET A 1 1.92 13.61 15.74
N SER A 2 2.62 13.61 14.63
CA SER A 2 3.37 14.79 14.20
C SER A 2 3.57 14.76 12.68
N TYR A 3 3.00 15.73 11.99
CA TYR A 3 3.28 15.99 10.57
C TYR A 3 4.78 16.24 10.35
N GLU A 4 5.43 16.97 11.28
CA GLU A 4 6.84 17.32 11.21
C GLU A 4 7.74 16.09 11.30
N ASP A 5 7.48 15.18 12.27
CA ASP A 5 8.24 13.93 12.41
C ASP A 5 8.05 13.01 11.18
N GLY A 6 6.79 12.89 10.69
CA GLY A 6 6.48 12.11 9.51
C GLY A 6 7.17 12.65 8.26
N MET A 7 7.10 13.97 8.01
CA MET A 7 7.76 14.59 6.86
C MET A 7 9.28 14.59 6.98
N ALA A 8 9.84 14.76 8.19
CA ALA A 8 11.27 14.61 8.41
C ALA A 8 11.74 13.22 7.99
N ALA A 9 11.04 12.17 8.42
CA ALA A 9 11.39 10.80 8.00
C ALA A 9 11.25 10.60 6.49
N ILE A 10 10.18 11.08 5.85
CA ILE A 10 10.03 11.03 4.38
C ILE A 10 11.17 11.78 3.67
N ASN A 11 11.65 12.87 4.24
CA ASN A 11 12.80 13.64 3.73
C ASN A 11 14.16 13.08 4.15
N LEU A 12 14.19 11.94 4.85
CA LEU A 12 15.42 11.30 5.35
C LEU A 12 16.16 12.17 6.38
N GLU A 13 15.42 12.97 7.10
CA GLU A 13 15.89 13.70 8.28
C GLU A 13 15.54 12.87 9.52
N MET A 14 16.43 12.83 10.50
CA MET A 14 16.25 11.99 11.70
C MET A 14 15.27 12.65 12.68
N PRO A 15 14.01 12.18 12.78
CA PRO A 15 13.10 12.71 13.80
C PRO A 15 13.48 12.18 15.20
N PRO A 16 13.01 12.81 16.29
CA PRO A 16 13.39 12.45 17.66
C PRO A 16 12.87 11.08 18.13
N ARG A 17 11.94 10.53 17.39
CA ARG A 17 11.43 9.16 17.57
C ARG A 17 11.20 8.47 16.21
N VAL A 18 11.09 7.17 16.20
CA VAL A 18 10.63 6.42 15.03
C VAL A 18 9.16 6.77 14.78
N PRO A 19 8.79 7.38 13.64
CA PRO A 19 7.40 7.63 13.32
C PRO A 19 6.60 6.34 13.16
N ARG A 20 5.28 6.46 13.19
CA ARG A 20 4.36 5.33 13.14
C ARG A 20 3.22 5.54 12.17
N THR A 21 2.76 4.45 11.60
CA THR A 21 1.47 4.34 10.93
C THR A 21 0.94 2.91 11.08
N GLU A 22 -0.35 2.70 10.80
CA GLU A 22 -0.92 1.36 10.62
C GLU A 22 -1.89 1.37 9.44
N TYR A 23 -1.96 0.28 8.70
CA TYR A 23 -2.70 0.24 7.45
C TYR A 23 -4.21 0.26 7.65
N SER A 24 -4.74 -0.57 8.55
CA SER A 24 -6.19 -0.75 8.72
C SER A 24 -6.66 -0.89 10.17
N ALA A 25 -5.81 -0.56 11.14
CA ALA A 25 -6.16 -0.70 12.56
C ALA A 25 -7.43 0.05 12.97
N THR A 26 -7.80 1.11 12.21
CA THR A 26 -9.04 1.87 12.37
C THR A 26 -10.31 1.07 12.06
N GLY A 27 -10.20 -0.09 11.41
CA GLY A 27 -11.30 -1.04 11.17
C GLY A 27 -11.47 -2.10 12.26
N HIS A 28 -10.57 -2.17 13.21
CA HIS A 28 -10.67 -3.06 14.36
C HIS A 28 -11.53 -2.40 15.46
N TRP A 29 -12.85 -2.48 15.33
CA TRP A 29 -13.80 -1.68 16.12
C TRP A 29 -13.74 -1.90 17.63
N GLU A 30 -13.42 -3.11 18.10
CA GLU A 30 -13.22 -3.38 19.52
C GLU A 30 -11.99 -2.63 20.05
N LEU A 31 -10.87 -2.69 19.32
CA LEU A 31 -9.66 -1.95 19.67
C LEU A 31 -9.90 -0.43 19.63
N VAL A 32 -10.59 0.05 18.59
CA VAL A 32 -10.95 1.46 18.48
C VAL A 32 -11.81 1.92 19.65
N SER A 33 -12.79 1.12 20.04
CA SER A 33 -13.66 1.42 21.20
C SER A 33 -12.88 1.45 22.50
N GLU A 34 -12.00 0.47 22.73
CA GLU A 34 -11.17 0.39 23.94
C GLU A 34 -10.21 1.57 24.06
N VAL A 35 -9.52 1.92 22.98
CA VAL A 35 -8.53 3.01 22.96
C VAL A 35 -9.18 4.39 23.09
N THR A 36 -10.35 4.60 22.50
CA THR A 36 -10.96 5.93 22.40
C THR A 36 -12.05 6.20 23.41
N GLY A 37 -12.61 5.15 24.04
CA GLY A 37 -13.81 5.24 24.85
C GLY A 37 -15.09 5.56 24.05
N ILE A 38 -15.03 5.51 22.70
CA ILE A 38 -16.18 5.72 21.82
C ILE A 38 -16.73 4.34 21.45
N GLU A 39 -17.92 4.00 21.93
CA GLU A 39 -18.57 2.76 21.49
C GLU A 39 -18.88 2.83 19.99
N VAL A 40 -18.18 2.02 19.20
CA VAL A 40 -18.33 1.93 17.75
C VAL A 40 -18.27 0.48 17.29
N ARG A 41 -19.06 0.16 16.26
CA ARG A 41 -19.15 -1.16 15.65
C ARG A 41 -19.16 -1.01 14.13
N HIS A 42 -19.07 -2.14 13.44
CA HIS A 42 -19.16 -2.18 11.99
C HIS A 42 -20.43 -1.51 11.44
N ASP A 43 -21.59 -1.78 12.06
CA ASP A 43 -22.89 -1.25 11.66
C ASP A 43 -23.21 0.15 12.20
N SER A 44 -22.27 0.78 12.91
CA SER A 44 -22.41 2.15 13.41
C SER A 44 -22.49 3.15 12.23
N PRO A 45 -23.18 4.30 12.42
CA PRO A 45 -23.24 5.35 11.39
C PRO A 45 -21.84 5.76 10.88
N PRO A 46 -21.69 6.02 9.57
CA PRO A 46 -20.39 6.40 8.97
C PRO A 46 -19.67 7.56 9.68
N GLU A 47 -20.43 8.56 10.14
CA GLU A 47 -19.89 9.72 10.87
C GLU A 47 -19.30 9.33 12.22
N LEU A 48 -19.93 8.38 12.91
CA LEU A 48 -19.41 7.86 14.18
C LEU A 48 -18.15 7.04 13.96
N ARG A 49 -18.13 6.20 12.93
CA ARG A 49 -16.95 5.40 12.54
C ARG A 49 -15.76 6.30 12.16
N SER A 50 -16.01 7.34 11.36
CA SER A 50 -14.97 8.32 10.99
C SER A 50 -14.39 9.01 12.23
N ARG A 51 -15.26 9.55 13.10
CA ARG A 51 -14.83 10.22 14.34
C ARG A 51 -14.05 9.29 15.28
N ALA A 52 -14.47 8.05 15.43
CA ALA A 52 -13.77 7.07 16.26
C ALA A 52 -12.40 6.69 15.65
N GLY A 53 -12.34 6.49 14.34
CA GLY A 53 -11.09 6.23 13.63
C GLY A 53 -10.09 7.38 13.73
N GLU A 54 -10.54 8.63 13.61
CA GLU A 54 -9.72 9.83 13.80
C GLU A 54 -9.18 9.93 15.23
N ALA A 55 -10.05 9.70 16.23
CA ALA A 55 -9.65 9.68 17.62
C ALA A 55 -8.63 8.56 17.93
N PHE A 56 -8.79 7.39 17.31
CA PHE A 56 -7.86 6.26 17.41
C PHE A 56 -6.48 6.60 16.83
N MET A 57 -6.42 7.11 15.61
CA MET A 57 -5.16 7.51 14.99
C MET A 57 -4.41 8.52 15.85
N LYS A 58 -5.15 9.45 16.45
CA LYS A 58 -4.58 10.43 17.39
C LYS A 58 -4.06 9.78 18.66
N ALA A 59 -4.80 8.89 19.28
CA ALA A 59 -4.40 8.19 20.50
C ALA A 59 -3.18 7.27 20.27
N TRP A 60 -3.07 6.71 19.08
CA TRP A 60 -1.95 5.85 18.68
C TRP A 60 -0.78 6.59 18.01
N ASN A 61 -0.76 7.90 18.04
CA ASN A 61 0.35 8.73 17.53
C ASN A 61 0.72 8.45 16.07
N PHE A 62 -0.25 8.29 15.16
CA PHE A 62 0.03 8.14 13.74
C PHE A 62 0.69 9.40 13.18
N ASP A 63 1.73 9.23 12.39
CA ASP A 63 2.46 10.30 11.71
C ASP A 63 2.23 10.30 10.21
N PHE A 64 1.56 9.25 9.71
CA PHE A 64 1.27 9.05 8.30
C PHE A 64 -0.10 8.42 8.13
N ALA A 65 -0.92 8.96 7.23
CA ALA A 65 -2.25 8.47 6.90
C ALA A 65 -2.30 7.89 5.49
N TRP A 66 -2.79 6.66 5.38
CA TRP A 66 -2.94 5.94 4.12
C TRP A 66 -4.18 6.40 3.35
N SER A 67 -4.02 6.71 2.06
CA SER A 67 -5.14 7.02 1.18
C SER A 67 -4.74 6.90 -0.29
N THR A 68 -5.61 6.28 -1.12
CA THR A 68 -5.46 6.24 -2.57
C THR A 68 -6.76 6.69 -3.23
N LEU A 69 -6.67 7.30 -4.39
CA LEU A 69 -7.83 7.75 -5.15
C LEU A 69 -8.19 6.81 -6.29
N ILE A 70 -7.18 6.39 -7.06
CA ILE A 70 -7.39 5.60 -8.28
C ILE A 70 -7.30 4.12 -7.93
N GLY A 71 -8.40 3.42 -8.12
CA GLY A 71 -8.56 2.00 -7.82
C GLY A 71 -9.52 1.32 -8.79
N ARG A 72 -9.92 0.10 -8.46
CA ARG A 72 -10.76 -0.78 -9.28
C ARG A 72 -12.07 -0.14 -9.80
N ALA A 73 -12.55 0.93 -9.19
CA ALA A 73 -13.75 1.64 -9.66
C ALA A 73 -13.57 2.25 -11.07
N GLU A 74 -12.33 2.54 -11.48
CA GLU A 74 -12.04 3.08 -12.81
C GLU A 74 -12.34 2.04 -13.93
N PHE A 75 -12.41 0.75 -13.61
CA PHE A 75 -12.74 -0.33 -14.55
C PHE A 75 -14.24 -0.56 -14.76
N LYS A 76 -15.09 0.14 -14.02
CA LYS A 76 -16.56 0.01 -14.10
C LYS A 76 -16.99 -1.46 -13.97
N GLU A 77 -17.80 -1.94 -14.93
CA GLU A 77 -18.32 -3.30 -14.97
C GLU A 77 -17.33 -4.35 -15.54
N THR A 78 -16.19 -3.90 -16.09
CA THR A 78 -15.19 -4.80 -16.71
C THR A 78 -14.31 -5.51 -15.69
N ARG A 79 -14.46 -5.21 -14.39
CA ARG A 79 -13.66 -5.83 -13.32
C ARG A 79 -14.21 -7.19 -12.90
N THR A 80 -13.30 -8.01 -12.34
CA THR A 80 -13.65 -9.29 -11.71
C THR A 80 -13.81 -9.16 -10.20
N THR A 81 -14.55 -10.09 -9.58
CA THR A 81 -14.53 -10.32 -8.12
C THR A 81 -13.50 -11.39 -7.72
N MET A 82 -12.74 -11.93 -8.67
CA MET A 82 -11.74 -13.01 -8.47
C MET A 82 -10.30 -12.47 -8.41
N GLY A 83 -10.14 -11.17 -8.22
CA GLY A 83 -8.85 -10.48 -8.13
C GLY A 83 -8.34 -10.34 -6.69
N HIS A 84 -8.08 -9.10 -6.29
CA HIS A 84 -7.69 -8.81 -4.90
C HIS A 84 -8.82 -9.11 -3.94
N CYS A 85 -8.44 -9.69 -2.83
CA CYS A 85 -9.34 -10.01 -1.76
C CYS A 85 -9.94 -8.75 -1.11
N VAL A 86 -11.17 -8.84 -0.60
CA VAL A 86 -11.82 -7.78 0.17
C VAL A 86 -11.96 -8.25 1.61
N TYR A 87 -11.35 -7.55 2.55
CA TYR A 87 -11.51 -7.86 3.97
C TYR A 87 -12.96 -7.65 4.39
N ALA A 88 -13.63 -8.76 4.72
CA ALA A 88 -14.92 -8.75 5.38
C ALA A 88 -14.75 -8.63 6.90
N ASP A 89 -15.82 -8.28 7.60
CA ASP A 89 -15.83 -8.29 9.06
C ASP A 89 -15.48 -9.70 9.60
N GLY A 90 -14.53 -9.73 10.52
CA GLY A 90 -14.00 -10.98 11.07
C GLY A 90 -12.73 -11.48 10.37
N GLY A 91 -12.16 -10.73 9.43
CA GLY A 91 -10.86 -11.03 8.81
C GLY A 91 -10.91 -12.19 7.82
N VAL A 92 -12.07 -12.46 7.23
CA VAL A 92 -12.24 -13.51 6.21
C VAL A 92 -12.35 -12.85 4.85
N ASP A 93 -11.36 -13.14 4.02
CA ASP A 93 -11.30 -12.78 2.61
C ASP A 93 -12.22 -13.69 1.80
N PHE A 94 -13.47 -13.35 1.67
CA PHE A 94 -14.39 -14.19 0.91
C PHE A 94 -15.41 -13.36 0.13
N ASP A 95 -15.40 -13.49 -1.18
CA ASP A 95 -16.47 -13.03 -2.05
C ASP A 95 -17.26 -14.23 -2.53
N GLU A 96 -18.53 -14.35 -2.13
CA GLU A 96 -19.41 -15.45 -2.53
C GLU A 96 -19.78 -15.37 -4.02
N GLU A 97 -19.79 -14.15 -4.58
CA GLU A 97 -20.12 -13.93 -5.99
C GLU A 97 -18.84 -13.94 -6.84
N ARG A 98 -18.58 -15.07 -7.48
CA ARG A 98 -17.49 -15.21 -8.43
C ARG A 98 -17.93 -14.75 -9.81
N SER A 99 -17.45 -13.61 -10.25
CA SER A 99 -17.67 -13.13 -11.61
C SER A 99 -16.35 -12.71 -12.27
N CYS A 100 -16.13 -13.21 -13.48
CA CYS A 100 -15.05 -12.78 -14.36
C CYS A 100 -15.64 -12.55 -15.75
N PRO A 101 -15.50 -11.35 -16.34
CA PRO A 101 -16.03 -11.06 -17.67
C PRO A 101 -15.23 -11.75 -18.81
N PHE A 102 -14.11 -12.39 -18.47
CA PHE A 102 -13.23 -13.09 -19.42
C PHE A 102 -13.35 -14.61 -19.21
N SER A 103 -13.55 -15.35 -20.29
CA SER A 103 -13.70 -16.81 -20.25
C SER A 103 -12.50 -17.56 -20.81
N GLU A 104 -11.72 -16.92 -21.67
CA GLU A 104 -10.57 -17.51 -22.34
C GLU A 104 -9.33 -16.62 -22.23
N PRO A 105 -8.11 -17.21 -22.13
CA PRO A 105 -6.88 -16.44 -22.02
C PRO A 105 -6.60 -15.57 -23.26
N GLU A 106 -7.09 -15.97 -24.43
CA GLU A 106 -6.99 -15.20 -25.68
C GLU A 106 -7.72 -13.86 -25.60
N ASP A 107 -8.88 -13.81 -24.92
CA ASP A 107 -9.62 -12.57 -24.69
C ASP A 107 -8.81 -11.60 -23.82
N VAL A 108 -8.12 -12.13 -22.81
CA VAL A 108 -7.20 -11.35 -21.97
C VAL A 108 -6.04 -10.82 -22.79
N LEU A 109 -5.39 -11.66 -23.60
CA LEU A 109 -4.25 -11.25 -24.42
C LEU A 109 -4.62 -10.20 -25.47
N ALA A 110 -5.87 -10.26 -26.00
CA ALA A 110 -6.38 -9.30 -26.97
C ALA A 110 -6.90 -8.00 -26.34
N PHE A 111 -7.08 -7.93 -25.03
CA PHE A 111 -7.68 -6.77 -24.34
C PHE A 111 -6.88 -5.50 -24.56
N ASP A 112 -7.58 -4.42 -24.93
CA ASP A 112 -7.00 -3.08 -25.06
C ASP A 112 -7.69 -2.09 -24.10
N PRO A 113 -6.97 -1.62 -23.05
CA PRO A 113 -7.50 -0.65 -22.11
C PRO A 113 -7.91 0.69 -22.76
N TRP A 114 -7.29 1.08 -23.86
CA TRP A 114 -7.63 2.30 -24.58
C TRP A 114 -8.96 2.19 -25.31
N GLU A 115 -9.27 1.01 -25.86
CA GLU A 115 -10.57 0.75 -26.46
C GLU A 115 -11.66 0.61 -25.40
N ALA A 116 -11.36 -0.07 -24.27
CA ALA A 116 -12.33 -0.31 -23.21
C ALA A 116 -12.68 0.95 -22.39
N PHE A 117 -11.70 1.78 -22.07
CA PHE A 117 -11.87 2.89 -21.12
C PHE A 117 -11.63 4.27 -21.74
N GLY A 118 -10.86 4.34 -22.81
CA GLY A 118 -10.49 5.58 -23.49
C GLY A 118 -9.53 6.49 -22.73
N PRO A 119 -9.34 7.72 -23.21
CA PRO A 119 -8.57 8.73 -22.52
C PRO A 119 -9.34 9.32 -21.33
N ILE A 120 -8.60 9.74 -20.28
CA ILE A 120 -9.18 10.49 -19.16
C ILE A 120 -9.20 11.99 -19.45
N ASP A 121 -10.08 12.73 -18.76
CA ASP A 121 -9.92 14.17 -18.61
C ASP A 121 -8.82 14.44 -17.59
N LYS A 122 -7.64 14.81 -18.08
CA LYS A 122 -6.46 15.04 -17.25
C LYS A 122 -6.68 16.18 -16.25
N ALA A 123 -7.31 17.28 -16.65
CA ALA A 123 -7.54 18.43 -15.78
C ALA A 123 -8.53 18.08 -14.65
N ALA A 124 -9.64 17.41 -14.99
CA ALA A 124 -10.60 16.95 -13.99
C ALA A 124 -9.98 15.92 -13.05
N THR A 125 -9.14 14.99 -13.55
CA THR A 125 -8.46 13.99 -12.72
C THR A 125 -7.41 14.63 -11.80
N THR A 126 -6.68 15.64 -12.26
CA THR A 126 -5.76 16.43 -11.42
C THR A 126 -6.54 17.10 -10.27
N ALA A 127 -7.66 17.74 -10.56
CA ALA A 127 -8.52 18.35 -9.54
C ALA A 127 -9.10 17.32 -8.55
N ARG A 128 -9.42 16.10 -9.00
CA ARG A 128 -9.84 14.98 -8.12
C ARG A 128 -8.73 14.61 -7.14
N PHE A 129 -7.47 14.51 -7.58
CA PHE A 129 -6.33 14.22 -6.69
C PHE A 129 -6.14 15.32 -5.65
N GLU A 130 -6.20 16.58 -6.05
CA GLU A 130 -6.05 17.72 -5.14
C GLU A 130 -7.17 17.78 -4.11
N GLU A 131 -8.42 17.55 -4.52
CA GLU A 131 -9.56 17.54 -3.61
C GLU A 131 -9.49 16.36 -2.62
N HIS A 132 -9.12 15.18 -3.11
CA HIS A 132 -8.91 14.00 -2.27
C HIS A 132 -7.84 14.27 -1.20
N TYR A 133 -6.69 14.82 -1.61
CA TYR A 133 -5.60 15.17 -0.71
C TYR A 133 -6.00 16.27 0.28
N ARG A 134 -6.65 17.33 -0.20
CA ARG A 134 -7.15 18.44 0.63
C ARG A 134 -8.13 17.94 1.69
N SER A 135 -9.06 17.08 1.31
CA SER A 135 -10.04 16.48 2.22
C SER A 135 -9.35 15.61 3.29
N ALA A 136 -8.29 14.87 2.92
CA ALA A 136 -7.49 14.12 3.87
C ALA A 136 -6.76 15.06 4.86
N CYS A 137 -6.13 16.13 4.37
CA CYS A 137 -5.45 17.13 5.22
C CYS A 137 -6.40 17.87 6.17
N GLN A 138 -7.64 18.11 5.76
CA GLN A 138 -8.65 18.71 6.65
C GLN A 138 -9.03 17.81 7.82
N ARG A 139 -9.06 16.48 7.60
CA ARG A 139 -9.38 15.50 8.64
C ARG A 139 -8.17 15.14 9.50
N HIS A 140 -7.00 15.07 8.89
CA HIS A 140 -5.77 14.52 9.48
C HIS A 140 -4.59 15.48 9.33
N GLY A 141 -4.79 16.78 9.61
CA GLY A 141 -3.76 17.82 9.40
C GLY A 141 -2.50 17.68 10.25
N ASP A 142 -2.60 16.90 11.34
CA ASP A 142 -1.46 16.67 12.25
C ASP A 142 -0.56 15.50 11.80
N MET A 143 -0.81 14.89 10.63
CA MET A 143 0.00 13.80 10.09
C MET A 143 0.24 13.97 8.59
N VAL A 144 1.22 13.28 8.03
CA VAL A 144 1.47 13.26 6.60
C VAL A 144 0.31 12.56 5.91
N ASN A 145 -0.29 13.22 4.95
CA ASN A 145 -1.31 12.67 4.08
C ASN A 145 -0.75 12.39 2.71
N MET A 146 -1.38 11.49 1.99
CA MET A 146 -1.06 11.15 0.61
C MET A 146 -2.29 10.91 -0.23
N THR A 147 -2.10 10.76 -1.51
CA THR A 147 -3.04 10.16 -2.45
C THR A 147 -2.25 9.27 -3.42
N GLY A 148 -2.90 8.56 -4.32
CA GLY A 148 -2.15 7.73 -5.25
C GLY A 148 -2.99 6.79 -6.09
N VAL A 149 -2.29 5.81 -6.68
CA VAL A 149 -2.82 4.81 -7.60
C VAL A 149 -2.66 3.43 -6.98
N TYR A 150 -3.77 2.70 -6.82
CA TYR A 150 -3.80 1.34 -6.29
C TYR A 150 -3.64 0.26 -7.37
N ILE A 151 -4.06 0.58 -8.60
CA ILE A 151 -4.09 -0.34 -9.75
C ILE A 151 -2.95 -0.05 -10.73
N THR A 152 -1.70 -0.03 -10.25
CA THR A 152 -0.55 0.48 -11.02
C THR A 152 -0.26 -0.34 -12.27
N CYS A 153 0.10 -1.62 -12.14
CA CYS A 153 0.47 -2.46 -13.26
C CYS A 153 -0.17 -3.84 -13.11
N LEU A 154 0.45 -4.76 -12.38
CA LEU A 154 -0.11 -6.09 -12.17
C LEU A 154 -1.35 -6.07 -11.28
N SER A 155 -1.39 -5.22 -10.25
CA SER A 155 -2.60 -5.04 -9.44
C SER A 155 -3.82 -4.68 -10.28
N GLY A 156 -3.65 -3.81 -11.28
CA GLY A 156 -4.75 -3.48 -12.18
C GLY A 156 -5.17 -4.65 -13.07
N LEU A 157 -4.22 -5.42 -13.56
CA LEU A 157 -4.51 -6.63 -14.35
C LEU A 157 -5.15 -7.73 -13.50
N ILE A 158 -4.79 -7.83 -12.21
CA ILE A 158 -5.42 -8.74 -11.26
C ILE A 158 -6.90 -8.34 -11.04
N ASP A 159 -7.18 -7.07 -10.85
CA ASP A 159 -8.54 -6.55 -10.68
C ASP A 159 -9.41 -6.65 -11.95
N LEU A 160 -8.78 -6.63 -13.12
CA LEU A 160 -9.47 -6.80 -14.41
C LEU A 160 -9.79 -8.27 -14.69
N PHE A 161 -8.82 -9.16 -14.54
CA PHE A 161 -8.89 -10.52 -15.05
C PHE A 161 -9.03 -11.59 -13.96
N GLY A 162 -8.68 -11.29 -12.73
CA GLY A 162 -8.55 -12.25 -11.64
C GLY A 162 -7.26 -13.08 -11.76
N TRP A 163 -6.89 -13.70 -10.66
CA TRP A 163 -5.65 -14.48 -10.58
C TRP A 163 -5.60 -15.65 -11.56
N GLU A 164 -6.69 -16.41 -11.66
CA GLU A 164 -6.74 -17.60 -12.51
C GLU A 164 -6.53 -17.24 -13.97
N MET A 165 -7.32 -16.33 -14.51
CA MET A 165 -7.29 -15.96 -15.92
C MET A 165 -5.99 -15.22 -16.28
N LEU A 166 -5.47 -14.39 -15.36
CA LEU A 166 -4.17 -13.72 -15.52
C LEU A 166 -3.03 -14.75 -15.68
N LEU A 167 -2.98 -15.75 -14.80
CA LEU A 167 -1.94 -16.78 -14.83
C LEU A 167 -2.09 -17.70 -16.05
N LEU A 168 -3.31 -18.03 -16.46
CA LEU A 168 -3.56 -18.78 -17.70
C LEU A 168 -3.03 -18.01 -18.92
N ALA A 169 -3.38 -16.74 -19.06
CA ALA A 169 -2.91 -15.91 -20.17
C ALA A 169 -1.38 -15.76 -20.19
N ALA A 170 -0.77 -15.55 -19.02
CA ALA A 170 0.69 -15.48 -18.90
C ALA A 170 1.39 -16.81 -19.22
N GLY A 171 0.74 -17.95 -18.91
CA GLY A 171 1.25 -19.29 -19.21
C GLY A 171 1.12 -19.68 -20.70
N VAL A 172 0.02 -19.27 -21.35
CA VAL A 172 -0.23 -19.54 -22.78
C VAL A 172 0.70 -18.73 -23.67
N ASP A 173 0.83 -17.42 -23.44
CA ASP A 173 1.72 -16.55 -24.19
C ASP A 173 2.38 -15.51 -23.25
N PRO A 174 3.52 -15.83 -22.63
CA PRO A 174 4.24 -14.91 -21.78
C PRO A 174 4.64 -13.59 -22.45
N LYS A 175 4.89 -13.61 -23.76
CA LYS A 175 5.22 -12.42 -24.55
C LYS A 175 3.97 -11.57 -24.78
N GLY A 176 2.88 -12.17 -25.23
CA GLY A 176 1.59 -11.51 -25.43
C GLY A 176 1.07 -10.87 -24.14
N PHE A 177 1.23 -11.56 -22.99
CA PHE A 177 0.92 -11.01 -21.69
C PHE A 177 1.81 -9.82 -21.32
N GLY A 178 3.10 -9.85 -21.68
CA GLY A 178 3.98 -8.70 -21.54
C GLY A 178 3.57 -7.51 -22.44
N ASP A 179 3.12 -7.78 -23.65
CA ASP A 179 2.59 -6.75 -24.55
C ASP A 179 1.28 -6.13 -24.04
N LEU A 180 0.39 -6.95 -23.44
CA LEU A 180 -0.78 -6.46 -22.69
C LEU A 180 -0.37 -5.58 -21.50
N THR A 181 0.60 -6.02 -20.71
CA THR A 181 1.13 -5.25 -19.58
C THR A 181 1.65 -3.87 -20.02
N ASN A 182 2.31 -3.80 -21.18
CA ASN A 182 2.76 -2.54 -21.77
C ASN A 182 1.59 -1.64 -22.21
N ARG A 183 0.53 -2.22 -22.83
CA ARG A 183 -0.69 -1.45 -23.20
C ARG A 183 -1.38 -0.90 -21.98
N TYR A 184 -1.57 -1.75 -20.96
CA TYR A 184 -2.16 -1.33 -19.69
C TYR A 184 -1.37 -0.22 -19.02
N SER A 185 -0.05 -0.37 -18.93
CA SER A 185 0.84 0.64 -18.33
C SER A 185 0.80 1.97 -19.09
N SER A 186 0.65 1.92 -20.42
CA SER A 186 0.44 3.12 -21.23
C SER A 186 -0.86 3.82 -20.88
N TRP A 187 -1.94 3.09 -20.68
CA TRP A 187 -3.24 3.64 -20.31
C TRP A 187 -3.24 4.21 -18.89
N ILE A 188 -2.77 3.46 -17.88
CA ILE A 188 -2.73 3.93 -16.50
C ILE A 188 -1.77 5.13 -16.32
N GLY A 189 -0.81 5.28 -17.22
CA GLY A 189 0.13 6.40 -17.24
C GLY A 189 -0.53 7.77 -17.26
N GLN A 190 -1.74 7.89 -17.83
CA GLN A 190 -2.52 9.14 -17.82
C GLN A 190 -2.83 9.62 -16.39
N TYR A 191 -3.11 8.69 -15.48
CA TYR A 191 -3.36 9.01 -14.08
C TYR A 191 -2.08 9.46 -13.37
N TYR A 192 -0.93 8.87 -13.71
CA TYR A 192 0.37 9.31 -13.20
C TYR A 192 0.74 10.71 -13.69
N GLU A 193 0.42 11.04 -14.94
CA GLU A 193 0.60 12.41 -15.45
C GLU A 193 -0.33 13.41 -14.78
N ALA A 194 -1.59 13.04 -14.51
CA ALA A 194 -2.53 13.88 -13.78
C ALA A 194 -2.09 14.08 -12.31
N LEU A 195 -1.61 13.01 -11.67
CA LEU A 195 -1.07 13.04 -10.31
C LEU A 195 0.21 13.90 -10.23
N ALA A 196 1.06 13.85 -11.26
CA ALA A 196 2.25 14.69 -11.33
C ALA A 196 1.90 16.19 -11.40
N ALA A 197 0.79 16.54 -12.04
CA ALA A 197 0.31 17.93 -12.13
C ALA A 197 -0.39 18.42 -10.85
N ALA A 198 -0.88 17.53 -10.00
CA ALA A 198 -1.59 17.86 -8.77
C ALA A 198 -0.64 18.38 -7.66
N ASP A 199 -1.11 19.30 -6.82
CA ASP A 199 -0.36 19.80 -5.65
C ASP A 199 -0.44 18.82 -4.47
N VAL A 200 0.34 17.73 -4.57
CA VAL A 200 0.41 16.64 -3.59
C VAL A 200 1.87 16.24 -3.39
N PRO A 201 2.45 16.33 -2.19
CA PRO A 201 3.88 16.08 -1.97
C PRO A 201 4.25 14.60 -1.90
N VAL A 202 3.38 13.77 -1.32
CA VAL A 202 3.62 12.33 -1.10
C VAL A 202 2.56 11.52 -1.83
N VAL A 203 2.99 10.55 -2.61
CA VAL A 203 2.10 9.73 -3.44
C VAL A 203 2.39 8.25 -3.24
N MET A 204 1.34 7.43 -3.32
CA MET A 204 1.44 5.97 -3.28
C MET A 204 1.34 5.40 -4.68
N SER A 205 2.20 4.44 -4.96
CA SER A 205 2.07 3.52 -6.09
C SER A 205 1.98 2.10 -5.54
N HIS A 206 0.79 1.53 -5.59
CA HIS A 206 0.56 0.16 -5.14
C HIS A 206 0.56 -0.80 -6.33
N ASP A 207 1.31 -1.90 -6.20
CA ASP A 207 1.32 -2.95 -7.21
C ASP A 207 1.75 -4.29 -6.62
N ASP A 208 0.83 -5.24 -6.50
CA ASP A 208 1.11 -6.58 -6.00
C ASP A 208 1.74 -7.42 -7.11
N ILE A 209 3.04 -7.51 -7.04
CA ILE A 209 3.86 -8.17 -8.06
C ILE A 209 4.38 -9.53 -7.64
N VAL A 210 4.12 -9.94 -6.40
CA VAL A 210 4.65 -11.18 -5.83
C VAL A 210 3.63 -11.82 -4.88
N TRP A 211 3.87 -13.08 -4.55
CA TRP A 211 3.21 -13.78 -3.46
C TRP A 211 4.10 -13.82 -2.20
N THR A 212 3.59 -14.39 -1.14
CA THR A 212 4.32 -14.63 0.11
C THR A 212 5.64 -15.39 -0.10
N GLN A 213 5.72 -16.25 -1.10
CA GLN A 213 6.92 -17.03 -1.45
C GLN A 213 7.83 -16.34 -2.46
N GLY A 214 7.41 -15.20 -3.02
CA GLY A 214 8.15 -14.47 -4.05
C GLY A 214 7.40 -14.35 -5.38
N PRO A 215 8.11 -14.09 -6.49
CA PRO A 215 7.51 -13.84 -7.79
C PRO A 215 6.66 -15.01 -8.31
N PHE A 216 5.50 -14.72 -8.89
CA PHE A 216 4.64 -15.72 -9.53
C PHE A 216 4.89 -15.90 -11.04
N LEU A 217 5.73 -15.03 -11.62
CA LEU A 217 6.28 -15.16 -12.96
C LEU A 217 7.81 -15.17 -12.88
N PRO A 218 8.54 -15.64 -13.90
CA PRO A 218 10.00 -15.62 -13.91
C PRO A 218 10.55 -14.19 -13.69
N PRO A 219 11.57 -13.96 -12.86
CA PRO A 219 12.11 -12.62 -12.56
C PRO A 219 12.51 -11.82 -13.80
N GLU A 220 13.03 -12.49 -14.82
CA GLU A 220 13.39 -11.85 -16.09
C GLU A 220 12.20 -11.27 -16.85
N TRP A 221 11.00 -11.85 -16.66
CA TRP A 221 9.77 -11.30 -17.24
C TRP A 221 9.42 -9.94 -16.61
N TYR A 222 9.56 -9.79 -15.26
CA TYR A 222 9.37 -8.50 -14.59
C TYR A 222 10.37 -7.46 -15.04
N ARG A 223 11.65 -7.85 -15.15
CA ARG A 223 12.73 -6.96 -15.63
C ARG A 223 12.49 -6.49 -17.05
N ARG A 224 11.78 -7.27 -17.85
CA ARG A 224 11.44 -6.93 -19.23
C ARG A 224 10.15 -6.11 -19.35
N TYR A 225 9.10 -6.38 -18.54
CA TYR A 225 7.77 -5.85 -18.77
C TYR A 225 7.20 -5.01 -17.63
N VAL A 226 7.68 -5.13 -16.38
CA VAL A 226 7.19 -4.37 -15.23
C VAL A 226 8.08 -3.17 -14.93
N PHE A 227 9.33 -3.39 -14.58
CA PHE A 227 10.23 -2.31 -14.14
C PHE A 227 10.54 -1.23 -15.19
N PRO A 228 10.62 -1.53 -16.52
CA PRO A 228 10.67 -0.48 -17.53
C PRO A 228 9.42 0.40 -17.58
N ASN A 229 8.25 -0.16 -17.26
CA ASN A 229 7.00 0.59 -17.17
C ASN A 229 6.98 1.44 -15.90
N TYR A 230 7.43 0.94 -14.75
CA TYR A 230 7.56 1.76 -13.53
C TYR A 230 8.40 3.01 -13.76
N ARG A 231 9.56 2.88 -14.46
CA ARG A 231 10.40 4.05 -14.79
C ARG A 231 9.65 5.11 -15.60
N LYS A 232 8.77 4.68 -16.52
CA LYS A 232 7.94 5.60 -17.32
C LYS A 232 6.86 6.25 -16.48
N LEU A 233 6.16 5.45 -15.63
CA LEU A 233 5.10 5.92 -14.76
C LEU A 233 5.61 6.91 -13.70
N TYR A 234 6.78 6.62 -13.12
CA TYR A 234 7.34 7.43 -12.03
C TYR A 234 8.06 8.68 -12.52
N ARG A 235 8.55 8.70 -13.76
CA ARG A 235 9.29 9.83 -14.29
C ARG A 235 8.57 11.17 -14.12
N PRO A 236 7.31 11.36 -14.53
CA PRO A 236 6.62 12.64 -14.32
C PRO A 236 6.45 13.01 -12.83
N LEU A 237 6.28 12.04 -11.93
CA LEU A 237 6.22 12.28 -10.50
C LEU A 237 7.55 12.77 -9.94
N ILE A 238 8.65 12.14 -10.37
CA ILE A 238 10.02 12.52 -9.97
C ILE A 238 10.34 13.93 -10.48
N ASP A 239 10.04 14.22 -11.75
CA ASP A 239 10.30 15.52 -12.35
C ASP A 239 9.49 16.65 -11.68
N SER A 240 8.34 16.32 -11.10
CA SER A 240 7.52 17.27 -10.30
C SER A 240 7.88 17.28 -8.81
N GLY A 241 8.93 16.59 -8.38
CA GLY A 241 9.45 16.61 -7.00
C GLY A 241 8.63 15.81 -5.98
N LYS A 242 7.75 14.92 -6.43
CA LYS A 242 6.91 14.12 -5.53
C LYS A 242 7.68 12.96 -4.88
N LYS A 243 7.30 12.61 -3.66
CA LYS A 243 7.84 11.47 -2.94
C LYS A 243 6.97 10.24 -3.19
N ILE A 244 7.52 9.22 -3.85
CA ILE A 244 6.80 8.01 -4.25
C ILE A 244 7.00 6.92 -3.22
N MET A 245 5.94 6.50 -2.54
CA MET A 245 5.92 5.35 -1.64
C MET A 245 5.40 4.14 -2.41
N TYR A 246 6.28 3.17 -2.67
CA TYR A 246 5.94 1.92 -3.33
C TYR A 246 5.37 0.92 -2.32
N THR A 247 4.25 0.33 -2.64
CA THR A 247 3.57 -0.65 -1.78
C THR A 247 3.28 -1.91 -2.59
N SER A 248 3.61 -3.06 -2.03
CA SER A 248 3.26 -4.38 -2.55
C SER A 248 3.12 -5.35 -1.40
N ASP A 249 2.10 -6.17 -1.46
CA ASP A 249 1.99 -7.33 -0.59
C ASP A 249 3.01 -8.40 -0.98
N GLY A 250 3.30 -9.33 -0.06
CA GLY A 250 4.15 -10.49 -0.28
C GLY A 250 5.67 -10.21 -0.18
N ASN A 251 6.44 -11.12 -0.75
CA ASN A 251 7.90 -11.11 -0.67
C ASN A 251 8.53 -10.59 -1.98
N TYR A 252 8.83 -9.31 -2.03
CA TYR A 252 9.52 -8.69 -3.17
C TYR A 252 11.03 -8.51 -2.96
N THR A 253 11.65 -9.27 -2.08
CA THR A 253 13.10 -9.22 -1.81
C THR A 253 13.93 -9.33 -3.08
N GLU A 254 13.57 -10.21 -4.01
CA GLU A 254 14.21 -10.36 -5.34
C GLU A 254 14.27 -9.06 -6.15
N PHE A 255 13.31 -8.14 -5.91
CA PHE A 255 13.08 -6.96 -6.75
C PHE A 255 13.37 -5.62 -6.06
N ILE A 256 13.87 -5.62 -4.83
CA ILE A 256 14.15 -4.38 -4.10
C ILE A 256 15.03 -3.42 -4.92
N ASP A 257 16.08 -3.96 -5.56
CA ASP A 257 17.00 -3.16 -6.38
C ASP A 257 16.34 -2.63 -7.66
N ASP A 258 15.52 -3.45 -8.31
CA ASP A 258 14.79 -3.06 -9.53
C ASP A 258 13.77 -1.95 -9.22
N ILE A 259 13.07 -2.05 -8.08
CA ILE A 259 12.10 -1.06 -7.60
C ILE A 259 12.81 0.25 -7.23
N ALA A 260 13.91 0.18 -6.48
CA ALA A 260 14.73 1.35 -6.17
C ALA A 260 15.23 2.06 -7.45
N ALA A 261 15.71 1.28 -8.42
CA ALA A 261 16.19 1.79 -9.71
C ALA A 261 15.07 2.38 -10.58
N ALA A 262 13.82 2.08 -10.33
CA ALA A 262 12.67 2.72 -10.97
C ALA A 262 12.40 4.13 -10.45
N GLY A 263 12.98 4.51 -9.29
CA GLY A 263 12.98 5.88 -8.76
C GLY A 263 11.96 6.13 -7.66
N VAL A 264 11.58 5.09 -6.90
CA VAL A 264 10.77 5.25 -5.69
C VAL A 264 11.55 6.01 -4.60
N HIS A 265 10.85 6.66 -3.67
CA HIS A 265 11.43 7.33 -2.51
C HIS A 265 11.34 6.50 -1.24
N GLY A 266 10.47 5.50 -1.24
CA GLY A 266 10.31 4.63 -0.10
C GLY A 266 9.58 3.35 -0.42
N PHE A 267 9.71 2.39 0.50
CA PHE A 267 9.16 1.05 0.42
C PHE A 267 8.13 0.84 1.52
N VAL A 268 7.04 0.19 1.22
CA VAL A 268 6.10 -0.34 2.20
C VAL A 268 6.14 -1.86 2.08
N LEU A 269 6.39 -2.55 3.19
CA LEU A 269 6.78 -3.95 3.12
C LEU A 269 6.10 -4.82 4.17
N GLU A 270 5.74 -6.02 3.73
CA GLU A 270 5.30 -7.11 4.58
C GLU A 270 6.48 -7.83 5.28
N PRO A 271 6.21 -8.64 6.33
CA PRO A 271 7.23 -9.39 7.06
C PRO A 271 8.08 -10.31 6.21
N MET A 272 7.57 -10.76 5.07
CA MET A 272 8.27 -11.68 4.15
C MET A 272 9.38 -10.99 3.36
N THR A 273 9.29 -9.68 3.13
CA THR A 273 10.31 -8.90 2.44
C THR A 273 11.47 -8.58 3.38
N ASP A 274 12.70 -8.71 2.89
CA ASP A 274 13.92 -8.53 3.70
C ASP A 274 14.15 -7.06 4.08
N MET A 275 13.61 -6.68 5.24
CA MET A 275 13.79 -5.35 5.82
C MET A 275 15.25 -5.05 6.16
N SER A 276 16.05 -6.08 6.51
CA SER A 276 17.47 -5.89 6.85
C SER A 276 18.26 -5.45 5.62
N TYR A 277 18.02 -6.08 4.47
CA TYR A 277 18.62 -5.67 3.21
C TYR A 277 18.25 -4.24 2.82
N ILE A 278 16.98 -3.85 2.99
CA ILE A 278 16.55 -2.47 2.74
C ILE A 278 17.26 -1.50 3.67
N ALA A 279 17.31 -1.79 4.96
CA ALA A 279 17.96 -0.93 5.95
C ALA A 279 19.47 -0.76 5.69
N GLU A 280 20.17 -1.85 5.37
CA GLU A 280 21.61 -1.83 5.08
C GLU A 280 21.94 -1.04 3.80
N LYS A 281 21.22 -1.33 2.71
CA LYS A 281 21.54 -0.80 1.40
C LYS A 281 20.91 0.57 1.13
N TYR A 282 19.68 0.75 1.57
CA TYR A 282 18.83 1.88 1.22
C TYR A 282 18.44 2.77 2.40
N GLY A 283 18.70 2.37 3.63
CA GLY A 283 18.22 3.07 4.84
C GLY A 283 18.71 4.50 5.01
N ARG A 284 19.67 4.97 4.18
CA ARG A 284 20.14 6.38 4.13
C ARG A 284 19.58 7.16 2.93
N THR A 285 19.00 6.49 1.95
CA THR A 285 18.57 7.08 0.68
C THR A 285 17.09 6.90 0.39
N HIS A 286 16.41 6.00 1.12
CA HIS A 286 14.99 5.70 0.96
C HIS A 286 14.31 5.60 2.31
N ALA A 287 13.06 6.06 2.39
CA ALA A 287 12.19 5.75 3.50
C ALA A 287 11.70 4.30 3.41
N PHE A 288 11.30 3.70 4.55
CA PHE A 288 10.62 2.42 4.53
C PHE A 288 9.68 2.28 5.72
N ILE A 289 8.56 1.61 5.48
CA ILE A 289 7.43 1.47 6.41
C ILE A 289 7.12 -0.02 6.59
N GLY A 290 7.09 -0.47 7.81
CA GLY A 290 6.79 -1.86 8.17
C GLY A 290 7.75 -2.32 9.27
N ASN A 291 7.94 -3.61 9.47
CA ASN A 291 7.26 -4.77 8.91
C ASN A 291 6.95 -5.78 10.03
N ALA A 292 6.35 -5.29 11.15
CA ALA A 292 5.98 -6.18 12.23
C ALA A 292 4.96 -7.23 11.74
N ASP A 293 5.18 -8.49 12.15
CA ASP A 293 4.37 -9.61 11.70
C ASP A 293 3.03 -9.67 12.43
N THR A 294 1.94 -9.39 11.71
CA THR A 294 0.58 -9.45 12.24
C THR A 294 0.18 -10.81 12.78
N ARG A 295 0.79 -11.90 12.28
CA ARG A 295 0.53 -13.25 12.80
C ARG A 295 1.03 -13.40 14.22
N ILE A 296 2.08 -12.68 14.61
CA ILE A 296 2.59 -12.63 15.98
C ILE A 296 1.61 -11.86 16.87
N LEU A 297 1.02 -10.77 16.37
CA LEU A 297 -0.02 -10.05 17.10
C LEU A 297 -1.29 -10.90 17.28
N LEU A 298 -1.65 -11.66 16.25
CA LEU A 298 -2.86 -12.49 16.25
C LEU A 298 -2.72 -13.73 17.17
N LEU A 299 -1.58 -14.41 17.10
CA LEU A 299 -1.41 -15.76 17.67
C LEU A 299 -0.38 -15.82 18.80
N GLY A 300 0.52 -14.85 18.92
CA GLY A 300 1.60 -14.83 19.86
C GLY A 300 1.23 -14.28 21.24
N GLY A 301 2.13 -14.49 22.20
CA GLY A 301 2.04 -13.88 23.52
C GLY A 301 2.91 -12.62 23.64
N LYS A 302 2.83 -11.96 24.81
CA LYS A 302 3.55 -10.69 25.07
C LYS A 302 5.05 -10.77 24.81
N ALA A 303 5.71 -11.89 25.14
CA ALA A 303 7.14 -12.05 24.91
C ALA A 303 7.49 -12.02 23.41
N GLU A 304 6.68 -12.67 22.58
CA GLU A 304 6.85 -12.74 21.12
C GLU A 304 6.56 -11.38 20.48
N ILE A 305 5.51 -10.69 20.92
CA ILE A 305 5.16 -9.33 20.46
C ILE A 305 6.30 -8.35 20.78
N ARG A 306 6.85 -8.39 22.00
CA ARG A 306 8.00 -7.57 22.36
C ARG A 306 9.21 -7.86 21.49
N ALA A 307 9.57 -9.15 21.33
CA ALA A 307 10.70 -9.55 20.49
C ALA A 307 10.53 -9.07 19.04
N GLU A 308 9.32 -9.06 18.52
CA GLU A 308 9.04 -8.58 17.16
C GLU A 308 9.21 -7.06 17.01
N VAL A 309 8.72 -6.28 17.95
CA VAL A 309 8.95 -4.82 17.94
C VAL A 309 10.45 -4.51 18.14
N GLU A 310 11.13 -5.22 19.04
CA GLU A 310 12.58 -5.09 19.24
C GLU A 310 13.37 -5.43 17.96
N ARG A 311 12.98 -6.47 17.22
CA ARG A 311 13.55 -6.83 15.92
C ARG A 311 13.41 -5.66 14.93
N CYS A 312 12.19 -5.15 14.77
CA CYS A 312 11.93 -4.02 13.88
C CYS A 312 12.75 -2.78 14.26
N MET A 313 12.81 -2.45 15.55
CA MET A 313 13.58 -1.31 16.06
C MET A 313 15.09 -1.52 15.89
N ALA A 314 15.61 -2.73 16.14
CA ALA A 314 17.02 -3.04 15.95
C ALA A 314 17.49 -2.82 14.51
N ILE A 315 16.63 -3.15 13.54
CA ILE A 315 16.92 -2.95 12.10
C ILE A 315 16.72 -1.49 11.70
N GLY A 316 15.56 -0.90 12.02
CA GLY A 316 15.10 0.33 11.41
C GLY A 316 15.42 1.62 12.17
N LYS A 317 15.54 1.58 13.50
CA LYS A 317 15.66 2.79 14.35
C LYS A 317 16.84 3.69 13.99
N GLY A 318 17.95 3.12 13.50
CA GLY A 318 19.12 3.86 13.02
C GLY A 318 18.96 4.52 11.65
N CYS A 319 17.88 4.24 10.93
CA CYS A 319 17.58 4.77 9.60
C CYS A 319 16.65 5.99 9.72
N PRO A 320 16.97 7.15 9.13
CA PRO A 320 16.16 8.36 9.29
C PRO A 320 14.74 8.19 8.75
N GLY A 321 14.57 7.47 7.63
CA GLY A 321 13.30 7.28 6.94
C GLY A 321 12.47 6.09 7.42
N TYR A 322 12.79 5.47 8.55
CA TYR A 322 12.04 4.32 9.04
C TYR A 322 10.78 4.71 9.81
N PHE A 323 9.66 4.06 9.46
CA PHE A 323 8.39 4.08 10.19
C PHE A 323 8.06 2.68 10.69
N LEU A 324 7.68 2.54 11.96
CA LEU A 324 7.11 1.29 12.43
C LEU A 324 5.66 1.17 11.97
N ALA A 325 5.32 0.02 11.43
CA ALA A 325 3.97 -0.43 11.16
C ALA A 325 3.93 -1.96 11.18
N VAL A 326 2.74 -2.53 11.31
CA VAL A 326 2.57 -3.93 10.90
C VAL A 326 2.75 -4.04 9.38
N GLY A 327 3.15 -5.20 8.92
CA GLY A 327 3.43 -5.42 7.50
C GLY A 327 2.19 -5.37 6.60
N ASN A 328 1.01 -5.57 7.16
CA ASN A 328 -0.26 -5.56 6.43
C ASN A 328 -1.40 -5.06 7.35
N HIS A 329 -2.52 -5.74 7.39
CA HIS A 329 -3.66 -5.38 8.24
C HIS A 329 -3.49 -5.86 9.69
N ILE A 330 -4.15 -5.17 10.64
CA ILE A 330 -4.50 -5.74 11.95
C ILE A 330 -5.94 -6.25 11.83
N PRO A 331 -6.14 -7.58 11.64
CA PRO A 331 -7.48 -8.12 11.45
C PRO A 331 -8.37 -7.91 12.67
N PRO A 332 -9.70 -7.77 12.48
CA PRO A 332 -10.65 -7.56 13.60
C PRO A 332 -10.66 -8.67 14.68
N ASN A 333 -10.18 -9.86 14.35
CA ASN A 333 -10.03 -10.98 15.29
C ASN A 333 -8.69 -10.99 16.04
N THR A 334 -7.82 -10.00 15.85
CA THR A 334 -6.60 -9.85 16.65
C THR A 334 -6.96 -9.49 18.08
N PRO A 335 -6.45 -10.19 19.13
CA PRO A 335 -6.78 -9.87 20.52
C PRO A 335 -6.44 -8.42 20.87
N VAL A 336 -7.40 -7.69 21.43
CA VAL A 336 -7.24 -6.27 21.82
C VAL A 336 -6.04 -6.10 22.76
N ASP A 337 -5.87 -6.98 23.76
CA ASP A 337 -4.75 -6.93 24.70
C ASP A 337 -3.38 -7.04 23.99
N ASN A 338 -3.29 -7.82 22.91
CA ASN A 338 -2.09 -7.95 22.12
C ASN A 338 -1.79 -6.65 21.34
N CYS A 339 -2.81 -6.03 20.77
CA CYS A 339 -2.68 -4.74 20.08
C CYS A 339 -2.26 -3.62 21.06
N LEU A 340 -2.87 -3.57 22.23
CA LEU A 340 -2.50 -2.61 23.28
C LEU A 340 -1.06 -2.80 23.73
N TYR A 341 -0.63 -4.05 23.92
CA TYR A 341 0.75 -4.35 24.31
C TYR A 341 1.76 -4.02 23.21
N TYR A 342 1.42 -4.29 21.94
CA TYR A 342 2.22 -3.84 20.79
C TYR A 342 2.43 -2.31 20.81
N ASN A 343 1.36 -1.56 21.08
CA ASN A 343 1.46 -0.10 21.22
C ASN A 343 2.33 0.32 22.41
N GLU A 344 2.20 -0.33 23.58
CA GLU A 344 3.00 -0.06 24.77
C GLU A 344 4.49 -0.23 24.48
N VAL A 345 4.87 -1.34 23.84
CA VAL A 345 6.27 -1.62 23.48
C VAL A 345 6.81 -0.62 22.45
N TYR A 346 5.98 -0.22 21.47
CA TYR A 346 6.36 0.84 20.54
C TYR A 346 6.66 2.16 21.27
N GLU A 347 5.78 2.61 22.16
CA GLU A 347 5.99 3.87 22.91
C GLU A 347 7.26 3.82 23.76
N GLU A 348 7.59 2.67 24.35
CA GLU A 348 8.82 2.45 25.11
C GLU A 348 10.07 2.56 24.23
N LEU A 349 10.06 1.97 23.03
CA LEU A 349 11.25 1.77 22.20
C LEU A 349 11.44 2.83 21.11
N SER A 350 10.44 3.64 20.78
CA SER A 350 10.45 4.53 19.63
C SER A 350 11.42 5.71 19.72
N ARG A 351 11.73 6.20 20.89
CA ARG A 351 12.63 7.37 21.09
C ARG A 351 14.05 7.06 20.58
N ARG A 352 14.60 7.98 19.81
CA ARG A 352 15.94 7.91 19.21
C ARG A 352 16.99 8.59 20.08
#